data_1afdd6864eee1050c7cd983ca72cdcc7
#
_entry.id   1afdd6864eee1050c7cd983ca72cdcc7
#
_cell.length_a   1.000
_cell.length_b   1.000
_cell.length_c   1.000
_cell.angle_alpha   90.00
_cell.angle_beta   90.00
_cell.angle_gamma   90.00
#
_symmetry.space_group_name_H-M   'P 1'
#
loop_
_entity.id
_entity.type
_entity.pdbx_description
1 polymer ?
#
loop_
_entity_poly.entity_id
_entity_poly.type
_entity_poly.pdbx_seq_one_letter_code
_entity_poly.pdbx_strand_id
1 'polypeptide(L)'
;MSTPDLAVLYEHPTWQQPLFDALDKRGVDYLAYDVKSAAFDLTEDVQASIIFNQLSPSAYVRGNGHAVPFALALLNHFESNGARVLNGASAFRLELDKIAQIRLMRDLGMDYPWTIAFNNVEALRDHEATLNFPAILKPNQGGSGARMAEVNSLNELKCLLEEDPSLWQPDPVLLLQEKLDHDPSKQGIVRLEFLDGELLYAMRVVGVSGFNLCPSIDCNPEGDEEGGCAVPSATPTSDPQFLPYPEVPAEVVEDASRLFRATGFDVGALEYLITSDERRVFYDINANSNLRRSVGLAMGFDPFDKVAEYLERQISS
;
A
#
# COMPACT_ATOMS: atom_id res chain seq x y z
N MET A 1 13.48 -31.38 12.36
CA MET A 1 13.98 -30.01 12.10
C MET A 1 13.17 -29.12 13.03
N SER A 2 13.78 -28.18 13.73
CA SER A 2 13.06 -27.18 14.51
C SER A 2 12.23 -26.32 13.58
N THR A 3 11.04 -25.93 13.99
CA THR A 3 10.20 -24.97 13.25
C THR A 3 10.93 -23.61 13.23
N PRO A 4 10.98 -22.89 12.10
CA PRO A 4 11.56 -21.55 12.05
C PRO A 4 10.84 -20.60 13.00
N ASP A 5 11.58 -19.68 13.62
CA ASP A 5 11.00 -18.66 14.49
C ASP A 5 10.26 -17.56 13.71
N LEU A 6 10.54 -17.40 12.41
CA LEU A 6 9.92 -16.42 11.52
C LEU A 6 9.03 -17.11 10.49
N ALA A 7 7.82 -16.59 10.29
CA ALA A 7 6.99 -16.87 9.12
C ALA A 7 6.70 -15.57 8.35
N VAL A 8 6.87 -15.62 7.02
CA VAL A 8 6.53 -14.50 6.12
C VAL A 8 5.27 -14.86 5.35
N LEU A 9 4.18 -14.14 5.61
CA LEU A 9 2.90 -14.31 4.92
C LEU A 9 2.91 -13.49 3.64
N TYR A 10 2.61 -14.12 2.50
CA TYR A 10 2.59 -13.46 1.21
C TYR A 10 1.52 -14.04 0.28
N GLU A 11 1.21 -13.29 -0.77
CA GLU A 11 0.31 -13.71 -1.86
C GLU A 11 1.02 -13.72 -3.20
N HIS A 12 2.02 -12.84 -3.40
CA HIS A 12 2.75 -12.72 -4.66
C HIS A 12 4.22 -13.14 -4.48
N PRO A 13 4.61 -14.34 -4.92
CA PRO A 13 5.95 -14.87 -4.64
C PRO A 13 7.06 -14.01 -5.25
N THR A 14 6.88 -13.49 -6.47
CA THR A 14 7.90 -12.68 -7.14
C THR A 14 8.16 -11.37 -6.40
N TRP A 15 7.14 -10.75 -5.82
CA TRP A 15 7.33 -9.52 -5.02
C TRP A 15 8.13 -9.77 -3.75
N GLN A 16 8.04 -10.99 -3.19
CA GLN A 16 8.75 -11.34 -1.96
C GLN A 16 10.16 -11.89 -2.22
N GLN A 17 10.48 -12.29 -3.45
CA GLN A 17 11.78 -12.88 -3.76
C GLN A 17 12.97 -12.01 -3.30
N PRO A 18 12.97 -10.67 -3.48
CA PRO A 18 14.08 -9.83 -2.99
C PRO A 18 14.26 -9.87 -1.46
N LEU A 19 13.16 -10.02 -0.70
CA LEU A 19 13.24 -10.20 0.75
C LEU A 19 13.75 -11.59 1.11
N PHE A 20 13.27 -12.64 0.44
CA PHE A 20 13.72 -14.01 0.65
C PHE A 20 15.22 -14.14 0.35
N ASP A 21 15.71 -13.58 -0.75
CA ASP A 21 17.14 -13.53 -1.08
C ASP A 21 17.97 -12.82 0.00
N ALA A 22 17.42 -11.75 0.60
CA ALA A 22 18.12 -11.04 1.68
C ALA A 22 18.13 -11.85 2.99
N LEU A 23 17.06 -12.56 3.33
CA LEU A 23 17.01 -13.46 4.49
C LEU A 23 17.97 -14.65 4.30
N ASP A 24 17.96 -15.30 3.13
CA ASP A 24 18.86 -16.40 2.78
C ASP A 24 20.34 -15.99 2.88
N LYS A 25 20.68 -14.82 2.33
CA LYS A 25 22.04 -14.25 2.40
C LYS A 25 22.52 -14.03 3.84
N ARG A 26 21.58 -13.73 4.76
CA ARG A 26 21.86 -13.53 6.18
C ARG A 26 21.83 -14.84 6.98
N GLY A 27 21.39 -15.94 6.36
CA GLY A 27 21.23 -17.24 7.01
C GLY A 27 20.06 -17.28 8.02
N VAL A 28 19.07 -16.41 7.84
CA VAL A 28 17.85 -16.40 8.65
C VAL A 28 16.94 -17.53 8.17
N ASP A 29 16.58 -18.44 9.06
CA ASP A 29 15.62 -19.51 8.78
C ASP A 29 14.17 -18.95 8.86
N TYR A 30 13.35 -19.23 7.86
CA TYR A 30 11.98 -18.73 7.81
C TYR A 30 11.02 -19.71 7.11
N LEU A 31 9.76 -19.62 7.46
CA LEU A 31 8.65 -20.28 6.76
C LEU A 31 8.02 -19.29 5.76
N ALA A 32 8.12 -19.58 4.47
CA ALA A 32 7.38 -18.87 3.43
C ALA A 32 5.93 -19.38 3.40
N TYR A 33 4.96 -18.56 3.84
CA TYR A 33 3.57 -18.95 4.00
C TYR A 33 2.68 -18.31 2.91
N ASP A 34 2.33 -19.11 1.89
CA ASP A 34 1.46 -18.67 0.79
C ASP A 34 -0.01 -18.69 1.20
N VAL A 35 -0.59 -17.51 1.43
CA VAL A 35 -1.99 -17.37 1.90
C VAL A 35 -3.05 -17.60 0.83
N LYS A 36 -2.66 -17.80 -0.45
CA LYS A 36 -3.63 -18.11 -1.53
C LYS A 36 -4.21 -19.51 -1.43
N SER A 37 -3.46 -20.44 -0.84
CA SER A 37 -3.80 -21.85 -0.77
C SER A 37 -3.52 -22.46 0.61
N ALA A 38 -3.75 -21.67 1.64
CA ALA A 38 -3.47 -22.05 3.01
C ALA A 38 -4.74 -22.52 3.76
N ALA A 39 -4.53 -23.31 4.81
CA ALA A 39 -5.51 -23.63 5.81
C ALA A 39 -4.84 -23.57 7.18
N PHE A 40 -5.60 -23.29 8.24
CA PHE A 40 -5.12 -23.36 9.61
C PHE A 40 -6.17 -24.03 10.52
N ASP A 41 -5.70 -24.80 11.48
CA ASP A 41 -6.53 -25.40 12.50
C ASP A 41 -6.57 -24.47 13.72
N LEU A 42 -7.79 -24.14 14.17
CA LEU A 42 -7.99 -23.26 15.32
C LEU A 42 -7.53 -23.87 16.65
N THR A 43 -7.25 -25.17 16.66
CA THR A 43 -6.82 -25.91 17.87
C THR A 43 -5.31 -26.17 17.89
N GLU A 44 -4.60 -25.88 16.81
CA GLU A 44 -3.14 -26.05 16.73
C GLU A 44 -2.40 -24.79 17.18
N ASP A 45 -1.25 -25.01 17.81
CA ASP A 45 -0.36 -23.92 18.19
C ASP A 45 0.30 -23.27 16.96
N VAL A 46 0.61 -21.98 17.09
CA VAL A 46 1.32 -21.23 16.05
C VAL A 46 2.73 -21.78 15.91
N GLN A 47 3.13 -22.10 14.68
CA GLN A 47 4.42 -22.72 14.40
C GLN A 47 5.62 -21.74 14.44
N ALA A 48 5.39 -20.41 14.41
CA ALA A 48 6.44 -19.41 14.46
C ALA A 48 6.11 -18.35 15.52
N SER A 49 7.14 -17.86 16.23
CA SER A 49 6.97 -16.83 17.26
C SER A 49 6.83 -15.42 16.66
N ILE A 50 7.41 -15.21 15.48
CA ILE A 50 7.36 -13.96 14.72
C ILE A 50 6.65 -14.22 13.39
N ILE A 51 5.63 -13.44 13.12
CA ILE A 51 4.88 -13.46 11.84
C ILE A 51 5.06 -12.12 11.17
N PHE A 52 5.54 -12.10 9.92
CA PHE A 52 5.64 -10.89 9.12
C PHE A 52 4.60 -10.89 8.01
N ASN A 53 3.66 -9.98 8.07
CA ASN A 53 2.59 -9.86 7.07
C ASN A 53 3.04 -9.00 5.89
N GLN A 54 3.04 -9.61 4.70
CA GLN A 54 3.36 -8.96 3.42
C GLN A 54 2.23 -9.15 2.38
N LEU A 55 1.00 -9.34 2.85
CA LEU A 55 -0.15 -9.47 1.96
C LEU A 55 -0.61 -8.10 1.45
N SER A 56 -0.73 -7.96 0.13
CA SER A 56 -1.21 -6.74 -0.49
C SER A 56 -2.75 -6.68 -0.57
N PRO A 57 -3.37 -5.52 -0.27
CA PRO A 57 -4.79 -5.27 -0.53
C PRO A 57 -5.20 -5.50 -1.99
N SER A 58 -4.26 -5.34 -2.93
CA SER A 58 -4.49 -5.51 -4.37
C SER A 58 -4.56 -6.97 -4.84
N ALA A 59 -4.50 -7.96 -3.96
CA ALA A 59 -4.60 -9.38 -4.29
C ALA A 59 -5.82 -9.72 -5.18
N TYR A 60 -6.93 -8.99 -5.02
CA TYR A 60 -8.14 -9.16 -5.83
C TYR A 60 -7.90 -8.88 -7.34
N VAL A 61 -6.97 -8.00 -7.69
CA VAL A 61 -6.63 -7.67 -9.08
C VAL A 61 -6.04 -8.88 -9.80
N ARG A 62 -5.38 -9.76 -9.04
CA ARG A 62 -4.75 -11.00 -9.52
C ARG A 62 -5.63 -12.25 -9.34
N GLY A 63 -6.93 -12.05 -9.04
CA GLY A 63 -7.87 -13.15 -8.80
C GLY A 63 -7.79 -13.78 -7.41
N ASN A 64 -6.94 -13.26 -6.53
CA ASN A 64 -6.68 -13.78 -5.18
C ASN A 64 -7.41 -12.99 -4.08
N GLY A 65 -8.56 -12.36 -4.40
CA GLY A 65 -9.33 -11.56 -3.44
C GLY A 65 -9.75 -12.32 -2.17
N HIS A 66 -9.92 -13.64 -2.26
CA HIS A 66 -10.22 -14.51 -1.11
C HIS A 66 -9.06 -14.57 -0.07
N ALA A 67 -7.82 -14.30 -0.49
CA ALA A 67 -6.66 -14.28 0.41
C ALA A 67 -6.73 -13.14 1.43
N VAL A 68 -7.37 -12.01 1.09
CA VAL A 68 -7.44 -10.84 1.97
C VAL A 68 -8.23 -11.11 3.25
N PRO A 69 -9.51 -11.54 3.22
CA PRO A 69 -10.24 -11.86 4.44
C PRO A 69 -9.66 -13.08 5.18
N PHE A 70 -9.10 -14.05 4.46
CA PHE A 70 -8.43 -15.20 5.06
C PHE A 70 -7.19 -14.75 5.86
N ALA A 71 -6.32 -13.92 5.29
CA ALA A 71 -5.15 -13.42 5.98
C ALA A 71 -5.54 -12.60 7.22
N LEU A 72 -6.57 -11.76 7.14
CA LEU A 72 -7.04 -11.01 8.31
C LEU A 72 -7.50 -11.93 9.44
N ALA A 73 -8.20 -13.02 9.12
CA ALA A 73 -8.59 -14.04 10.11
C ALA A 73 -7.37 -14.76 10.69
N LEU A 74 -6.40 -15.12 9.84
CA LEU A 74 -5.15 -15.77 10.24
C LEU A 74 -4.29 -14.91 11.15
N LEU A 75 -4.14 -13.60 10.82
CA LEU A 75 -3.40 -12.64 11.66
C LEU A 75 -4.03 -12.52 13.05
N ASN A 76 -5.38 -12.40 13.14
CA ASN A 76 -6.06 -12.40 14.42
C ASN A 76 -5.85 -13.70 15.20
N HIS A 77 -5.83 -14.86 14.53
CA HIS A 77 -5.56 -16.14 15.15
C HIS A 77 -4.14 -16.17 15.74
N PHE A 78 -3.14 -15.75 14.98
CA PHE A 78 -1.76 -15.68 15.46
C PHE A 78 -1.60 -14.76 16.67
N GLU A 79 -2.14 -13.55 16.61
CA GLU A 79 -2.11 -12.59 17.73
C GLU A 79 -2.80 -13.15 18.97
N SER A 80 -3.95 -13.84 18.81
CA SER A 80 -4.70 -14.44 19.92
C SER A 80 -3.95 -15.62 20.59
N ASN A 81 -3.04 -16.25 19.86
CA ASN A 81 -2.19 -17.34 20.37
C ASN A 81 -0.81 -16.86 20.83
N GLY A 82 -0.63 -15.53 20.94
CA GLY A 82 0.57 -14.93 21.52
C GLY A 82 1.77 -14.79 20.57
N ALA A 83 1.60 -15.06 19.27
CA ALA A 83 2.63 -14.73 18.29
C ALA A 83 2.79 -13.22 18.14
N ARG A 84 4.02 -12.76 17.97
CA ARG A 84 4.28 -11.38 17.59
C ARG A 84 4.06 -11.20 16.10
N VAL A 85 3.07 -10.41 15.73
CA VAL A 85 2.73 -10.18 14.32
C VAL A 85 3.17 -8.78 13.91
N LEU A 86 4.17 -8.72 13.03
CA LEU A 86 4.67 -7.50 12.41
C LEU A 86 3.73 -7.13 11.26
N ASN A 87 3.33 -5.86 11.18
CA ASN A 87 2.21 -5.42 10.36
C ASN A 87 0.95 -6.27 10.61
N GLY A 88 0.58 -6.40 11.88
CA GLY A 88 -0.48 -7.28 12.34
C GLY A 88 -1.88 -6.91 11.87
N ALA A 89 -2.89 -7.55 12.45
CA ALA A 89 -4.29 -7.41 12.02
C ALA A 89 -4.78 -5.95 12.07
N SER A 90 -4.34 -5.15 13.05
CA SER A 90 -4.70 -3.72 13.15
C SER A 90 -4.10 -2.90 12.01
N ALA A 91 -2.83 -3.12 11.70
CA ALA A 91 -2.12 -2.47 10.60
C ALA A 91 -2.77 -2.83 9.25
N PHE A 92 -3.04 -4.12 9.04
CA PHE A 92 -3.66 -4.60 7.81
C PHE A 92 -5.09 -4.07 7.63
N ARG A 93 -5.90 -3.98 8.71
CA ARG A 93 -7.22 -3.33 8.62
C ARG A 93 -7.14 -1.87 8.18
N LEU A 94 -6.17 -1.12 8.71
CA LEU A 94 -5.97 0.28 8.30
C LEU A 94 -5.56 0.38 6.82
N GLU A 95 -4.72 -0.52 6.33
CA GLU A 95 -4.33 -0.57 4.91
C GLU A 95 -5.53 -0.88 4.00
N LEU A 96 -6.47 -1.72 4.45
CA LEU A 96 -7.67 -2.09 3.72
C LEU A 96 -8.76 -0.99 3.71
N ASP A 97 -8.65 0.05 4.54
CA ASP A 97 -9.72 1.02 4.78
C ASP A 97 -9.23 2.46 4.59
N LYS A 98 -9.39 3.00 3.37
CA LYS A 98 -9.01 4.38 3.05
C LYS A 98 -9.82 5.42 3.82
N ILE A 99 -11.05 5.10 4.24
CA ILE A 99 -11.83 6.00 5.12
C ILE A 99 -11.13 6.13 6.48
N ALA A 100 -10.66 5.01 7.04
CA ALA A 100 -9.91 5.03 8.29
C ALA A 100 -8.57 5.78 8.13
N GLN A 101 -7.89 5.64 6.99
CA GLN A 101 -6.67 6.39 6.67
C GLN A 101 -6.92 7.91 6.66
N ILE A 102 -7.97 8.36 5.96
CA ILE A 102 -8.34 9.78 5.90
C ILE A 102 -8.70 10.31 7.31
N ARG A 103 -9.44 9.54 8.10
CA ARG A 103 -9.75 9.91 9.49
C ARG A 103 -8.48 10.07 10.33
N LEU A 104 -7.54 9.14 10.20
CA LEU A 104 -6.27 9.21 10.93
C LEU A 104 -5.48 10.46 10.54
N MET A 105 -5.34 10.77 9.26
CA MET A 105 -4.69 11.99 8.78
C MET A 105 -5.35 13.24 9.36
N ARG A 106 -6.68 13.31 9.32
CA ARG A 106 -7.46 14.40 9.93
C ARG A 106 -7.18 14.53 11.43
N ASP A 107 -7.25 13.44 12.17
CA ASP A 107 -7.11 13.43 13.62
C ASP A 107 -5.67 13.81 14.05
N LEU A 108 -4.70 13.60 13.18
CA LEU A 108 -3.31 14.05 13.34
C LEU A 108 -3.07 15.49 12.83
N GLY A 109 -4.09 16.16 12.26
CA GLY A 109 -3.95 17.52 11.71
C GLY A 109 -3.10 17.60 10.44
N MET A 110 -2.95 16.50 9.71
CA MET A 110 -2.27 16.47 8.42
C MET A 110 -3.19 17.01 7.31
N ASP A 111 -2.63 17.54 6.25
CA ASP A 111 -3.42 17.95 5.07
C ASP A 111 -3.79 16.69 4.25
N TYR A 112 -5.07 16.54 3.92
CA TYR A 112 -5.61 15.40 3.21
C TYR A 112 -6.65 15.84 2.17
N PRO A 113 -6.90 15.07 1.09
CA PRO A 113 -7.84 15.47 0.06
C PRO A 113 -9.29 15.38 0.54
N TRP A 114 -10.11 16.33 0.15
CA TRP A 114 -11.55 16.23 0.34
C TRP A 114 -12.05 14.86 -0.16
N THR A 115 -12.90 14.21 0.63
CA THR A 115 -13.36 12.85 0.32
C THR A 115 -14.77 12.62 0.83
N ILE A 116 -15.66 12.08 -0.01
CA ILE A 116 -16.96 11.53 0.36
C ILE A 116 -16.97 10.03 0.11
N ALA A 117 -17.39 9.25 1.11
CA ALA A 117 -17.62 7.82 0.97
C ALA A 117 -19.11 7.56 0.66
N PHE A 118 -19.39 6.62 -0.24
CA PHE A 118 -20.73 6.23 -0.60
C PHE A 118 -20.83 4.75 -0.98
N ASN A 119 -22.00 4.18 -0.81
CA ASN A 119 -22.36 2.81 -1.24
C ASN A 119 -23.56 2.81 -2.20
N ASN A 120 -24.08 3.99 -2.50
CA ASN A 120 -25.14 4.22 -3.47
C ASN A 120 -24.93 5.61 -4.08
N VAL A 121 -24.79 5.68 -5.40
CA VAL A 121 -24.50 6.93 -6.11
C VAL A 121 -25.65 7.97 -5.97
N GLU A 122 -26.89 7.52 -5.79
CA GLU A 122 -28.02 8.43 -5.60
C GLU A 122 -27.95 9.21 -4.28
N ALA A 123 -27.30 8.67 -3.25
CA ALA A 123 -27.07 9.36 -1.98
C ALA A 123 -26.17 10.60 -2.12
N LEU A 124 -25.37 10.69 -3.17
CA LEU A 124 -24.52 11.85 -3.44
C LEU A 124 -25.34 13.13 -3.79
N ARG A 125 -26.61 13.00 -4.15
CA ARG A 125 -27.48 14.15 -4.39
C ARG A 125 -27.61 15.05 -3.16
N ASP A 126 -27.64 14.47 -1.97
CA ASP A 126 -27.74 15.23 -0.72
C ASP A 126 -26.48 16.07 -0.43
N HIS A 127 -25.39 15.78 -1.14
CA HIS A 127 -24.09 16.44 -1.05
C HIS A 127 -23.74 17.27 -2.27
N GLU A 128 -24.64 17.39 -3.27
CA GLU A 128 -24.37 17.99 -4.59
C GLU A 128 -23.76 19.40 -4.48
N ALA A 129 -24.20 20.20 -3.50
CA ALA A 129 -23.69 21.55 -3.27
C ALA A 129 -22.22 21.60 -2.79
N THR A 130 -21.67 20.47 -2.32
CA THR A 130 -20.30 20.35 -1.81
C THR A 130 -19.40 19.48 -2.69
N LEU A 131 -19.97 18.86 -3.74
CA LEU A 131 -19.20 18.10 -4.71
C LEU A 131 -18.35 19.04 -5.57
N ASN A 132 -17.07 18.73 -5.67
CA ASN A 132 -16.15 19.44 -6.55
C ASN A 132 -15.68 18.49 -7.66
N PHE A 133 -15.75 18.94 -8.90
CA PHE A 133 -15.28 18.21 -10.07
C PHE A 133 -14.20 19.03 -10.79
N PRO A 134 -13.23 18.38 -11.47
CA PRO A 134 -13.05 16.93 -11.57
C PRO A 134 -12.69 16.27 -10.24
N ALA A 135 -13.10 15.02 -10.07
CA ALA A 135 -12.86 14.22 -8.87
C ALA A 135 -12.32 12.82 -9.24
N ILE A 136 -11.73 12.13 -8.28
CA ILE A 136 -11.23 10.77 -8.44
C ILE A 136 -12.19 9.80 -7.75
N LEU A 137 -12.76 8.89 -8.54
CA LEU A 137 -13.44 7.69 -8.03
C LEU A 137 -12.39 6.64 -7.65
N LYS A 138 -12.51 6.04 -6.47
CA LYS A 138 -11.66 4.91 -6.06
C LYS A 138 -12.39 3.98 -5.08
N PRO A 139 -12.06 2.67 -5.04
CA PRO A 139 -12.60 1.77 -4.02
C PRO A 139 -12.01 2.12 -2.64
N ASN A 140 -12.78 1.86 -1.57
CA ASN A 140 -12.26 2.00 -0.20
C ASN A 140 -11.15 0.98 0.06
N GLN A 141 -11.38 -0.30 -0.26
CA GLN A 141 -10.33 -1.31 -0.31
C GLN A 141 -9.70 -1.31 -1.69
N GLY A 142 -8.55 -0.67 -1.86
CA GLY A 142 -7.84 -0.55 -3.13
C GLY A 142 -6.35 -0.84 -3.01
N GLY A 143 -5.70 -0.92 -4.16
CA GLY A 143 -4.25 -1.03 -4.26
C GLY A 143 -3.81 -0.98 -5.72
N SER A 144 -2.56 -0.61 -5.97
CA SER A 144 -1.95 -0.49 -7.31
C SER A 144 -2.74 0.39 -8.30
N GLY A 145 -3.51 1.35 -7.81
CA GLY A 145 -4.34 2.24 -8.65
C GLY A 145 -5.49 1.56 -9.40
N ALA A 146 -5.80 0.31 -9.07
CA ALA A 146 -6.84 -0.44 -9.75
C ALA A 146 -8.23 0.12 -9.46
N ARG A 147 -9.10 0.12 -10.49
CA ARG A 147 -10.49 0.59 -10.41
C ARG A 147 -10.64 2.04 -9.97
N MET A 148 -9.63 2.85 -10.28
CA MET A 148 -9.69 4.30 -10.13
C MET A 148 -10.08 4.95 -11.45
N ALA A 149 -10.87 6.02 -11.38
CA ALA A 149 -11.25 6.80 -12.55
C ALA A 149 -11.37 8.28 -12.20
N GLU A 150 -11.01 9.15 -13.14
CA GLU A 150 -11.34 10.57 -13.09
C GLU A 150 -12.75 10.77 -13.62
N VAL A 151 -13.54 11.57 -12.91
CA VAL A 151 -14.91 11.94 -13.31
C VAL A 151 -15.11 13.44 -13.24
N ASN A 152 -15.80 13.99 -14.24
CA ASN A 152 -15.98 15.43 -14.41
C ASN A 152 -17.37 15.93 -13.98
N SER A 153 -18.25 15.01 -13.63
CA SER A 153 -19.61 15.33 -13.15
C SER A 153 -20.26 14.15 -12.44
N LEU A 154 -21.32 14.44 -11.69
CA LEU A 154 -22.15 13.41 -11.07
C LEU A 154 -22.84 12.51 -12.12
N ASN A 155 -23.22 13.06 -13.28
CA ASN A 155 -23.82 12.27 -14.36
C ASN A 155 -22.79 11.30 -14.98
N GLU A 156 -21.56 11.74 -15.21
CA GLU A 156 -20.49 10.88 -15.71
C GLU A 156 -20.19 9.75 -14.71
N LEU A 157 -20.11 10.05 -13.40
CA LEU A 157 -19.96 9.05 -12.36
C LEU A 157 -21.07 8.00 -12.41
N LYS A 158 -22.34 8.41 -12.57
CA LYS A 158 -23.46 7.48 -12.67
C LYS A 158 -23.36 6.57 -13.89
N CYS A 159 -23.13 7.15 -15.06
CA CYS A 159 -22.95 6.38 -16.29
C CYS A 159 -21.80 5.38 -16.15
N LEU A 160 -20.66 5.80 -15.61
CA LEU A 160 -19.51 4.94 -15.40
C LEU A 160 -19.82 3.73 -14.48
N LEU A 161 -20.54 3.96 -13.38
CA LEU A 161 -20.91 2.90 -12.43
C LEU A 161 -22.01 1.96 -12.97
N GLU A 162 -22.84 2.43 -13.91
CA GLU A 162 -23.82 1.60 -14.62
C GLU A 162 -23.15 0.76 -15.71
N GLU A 163 -22.19 1.32 -16.43
CA GLU A 163 -21.45 0.66 -17.52
C GLU A 163 -20.45 -0.38 -17.00
N ASP A 164 -19.80 -0.12 -15.86
CA ASP A 164 -18.84 -1.02 -15.24
C ASP A 164 -19.17 -1.34 -13.76
N PRO A 165 -20.06 -2.32 -13.52
CA PRO A 165 -20.37 -2.77 -12.16
C PRO A 165 -19.18 -3.37 -11.39
N SER A 166 -18.07 -3.69 -12.07
CA SER A 166 -16.87 -4.21 -11.41
C SER A 166 -16.17 -3.16 -10.54
N LEU A 167 -16.47 -1.87 -10.75
CA LEU A 167 -15.96 -0.78 -9.91
C LEU A 167 -16.43 -0.88 -8.45
N TRP A 168 -17.56 -1.59 -8.19
CA TRP A 168 -18.04 -1.90 -6.83
C TRP A 168 -17.31 -3.05 -6.15
N GLN A 169 -16.18 -3.50 -6.71
CA GLN A 169 -15.35 -4.56 -6.15
C GLN A 169 -14.01 -3.99 -5.65
N PRO A 170 -13.33 -4.61 -4.67
CA PRO A 170 -13.72 -5.84 -3.95
C PRO A 170 -14.72 -5.59 -2.82
N ASP A 171 -15.00 -4.33 -2.52
CA ASP A 171 -15.87 -3.91 -1.42
C ASP A 171 -16.88 -2.88 -1.95
N PRO A 172 -18.17 -2.96 -1.54
CA PRO A 172 -19.22 -2.11 -2.10
C PRO A 172 -19.21 -0.68 -1.51
N VAL A 173 -18.04 -0.18 -1.11
CA VAL A 173 -17.84 1.19 -0.63
C VAL A 173 -16.87 1.92 -1.56
N LEU A 174 -17.33 3.00 -2.14
CA LEU A 174 -16.54 3.85 -3.02
C LEU A 174 -16.26 5.20 -2.39
N LEU A 175 -15.19 5.80 -2.81
CA LEU A 175 -14.78 7.16 -2.45
C LEU A 175 -14.84 8.06 -3.68
N LEU A 176 -15.44 9.22 -3.54
CA LEU A 176 -15.25 10.34 -4.43
C LEU A 176 -14.30 11.32 -3.74
N GLN A 177 -13.13 11.51 -4.31
CA GLN A 177 -12.05 12.27 -3.70
C GLN A 177 -11.62 13.45 -4.59
N GLU A 178 -11.17 14.51 -3.97
CA GLU A 178 -10.57 15.66 -4.63
C GLU A 178 -9.51 15.23 -5.63
N LYS A 179 -9.61 15.70 -6.88
CA LYS A 179 -8.50 15.66 -7.80
C LYS A 179 -7.57 16.83 -7.50
N LEU A 180 -6.44 16.52 -6.89
CA LEU A 180 -5.44 17.53 -6.56
C LEU A 180 -4.76 18.06 -7.82
N ASP A 181 -4.61 19.40 -7.88
CA ASP A 181 -3.87 20.05 -8.96
C ASP A 181 -2.36 19.91 -8.71
N HIS A 182 -1.71 19.00 -9.44
CA HIS A 182 -0.28 18.75 -9.37
C HIS A 182 0.27 18.45 -10.77
N ASP A 183 1.55 18.69 -10.98
CA ASP A 183 2.24 18.35 -12.23
C ASP A 183 2.99 17.02 -12.07
N PRO A 184 2.43 15.91 -12.62
CA PRO A 184 3.04 14.58 -12.46
C PRO A 184 4.40 14.47 -13.16
N SER A 185 4.71 15.36 -14.11
CA SER A 185 6.00 15.34 -14.84
C SER A 185 7.12 16.05 -14.08
N LYS A 186 6.78 16.99 -13.19
CA LYS A 186 7.76 17.80 -12.44
C LYS A 186 7.81 17.44 -10.97
N GLN A 187 6.66 17.47 -10.33
CA GLN A 187 6.55 17.23 -8.89
C GLN A 187 6.39 15.76 -8.58
N GLY A 188 5.62 15.05 -9.43
CA GLY A 188 5.31 13.64 -9.22
C GLY A 188 4.62 13.39 -7.89
N ILE A 189 4.67 12.16 -7.47
CA ILE A 189 4.20 11.72 -6.15
C ILE A 189 5.43 11.47 -5.28
N VAL A 190 5.38 11.88 -4.03
CA VAL A 190 6.42 11.54 -3.05
C VAL A 190 5.93 10.38 -2.20
N ARG A 191 6.76 9.34 -2.13
CA ARG A 191 6.54 8.16 -1.30
C ARG A 191 7.65 8.05 -0.27
N LEU A 192 7.26 7.99 0.99
CA LEU A 192 8.13 7.84 2.15
C LEU A 192 8.06 6.38 2.62
N GLU A 193 9.18 5.69 2.66
CA GLU A 193 9.28 4.33 3.16
C GLU A 193 9.81 4.34 4.59
N PHE A 194 9.12 3.65 5.48
CA PHE A 194 9.43 3.57 6.90
C PHE A 194 9.74 2.14 7.32
N LEU A 195 10.67 2.02 8.26
CA LEU A 195 11.04 0.77 8.92
C LEU A 195 11.23 1.06 10.41
N ASP A 196 10.57 0.30 11.30
CA ASP A 196 10.71 0.42 12.75
C ASP A 196 10.44 1.85 13.27
N GLY A 197 9.46 2.53 12.66
CA GLY A 197 9.07 3.90 12.99
C GLY A 197 10.01 5.01 12.48
N GLU A 198 11.08 4.66 11.78
CA GLU A 198 12.06 5.60 11.23
C GLU A 198 11.96 5.68 9.70
N LEU A 199 12.22 6.86 9.14
CA LEU A 199 12.28 7.04 7.68
C LEU A 199 13.46 6.23 7.12
N LEU A 200 13.15 5.20 6.33
CA LEU A 200 14.16 4.38 5.66
C LEU A 200 14.73 5.10 4.44
N TYR A 201 13.86 5.58 3.56
CA TYR A 201 14.18 6.44 2.42
C TYR A 201 12.90 7.07 1.86
N ALA A 202 13.09 8.04 0.97
CA ALA A 202 12.01 8.60 0.19
C ALA A 202 12.34 8.57 -1.31
N MET A 203 11.28 8.50 -2.13
CA MET A 203 11.37 8.56 -3.57
C MET A 203 10.29 9.44 -4.18
N ARG A 204 10.60 10.01 -5.34
CA ARG A 204 9.62 10.62 -6.25
C ARG A 204 9.26 9.64 -7.35
N VAL A 205 7.97 9.55 -7.63
CA VAL A 205 7.47 8.82 -8.79
C VAL A 205 6.96 9.84 -9.78
N VAL A 206 7.67 9.98 -10.91
CA VAL A 206 7.39 11.00 -11.93
C VAL A 206 7.05 10.35 -13.27
N GLY A 207 6.40 11.11 -14.16
CA GLY A 207 6.03 10.63 -15.50
C GLY A 207 4.83 9.72 -15.51
N VAL A 208 4.06 9.67 -14.43
CA VAL A 208 2.93 8.75 -14.30
C VAL A 208 1.77 9.18 -15.18
N SER A 209 1.37 8.32 -16.11
CA SER A 209 0.09 8.40 -16.77
C SER A 209 -0.82 7.31 -16.19
N GLY A 210 -1.87 7.72 -15.45
CA GLY A 210 -2.75 6.79 -14.74
C GLY A 210 -2.45 6.69 -13.25
N PHE A 211 -2.93 5.62 -12.62
CA PHE A 211 -2.94 5.50 -11.16
C PHE A 211 -2.03 4.40 -10.60
N ASN A 212 -1.31 3.65 -11.44
CA ASN A 212 -0.42 2.59 -10.96
C ASN A 212 0.92 3.16 -10.48
N LEU A 213 1.13 3.11 -9.16
CA LEU A 213 2.32 3.63 -8.48
C LEU A 213 3.07 2.53 -7.70
N CYS A 214 2.78 1.27 -7.99
CA CYS A 214 3.44 0.16 -7.32
C CYS A 214 4.97 0.22 -7.53
N PRO A 215 5.77 0.26 -6.47
CA PRO A 215 7.23 0.33 -6.59
C PRO A 215 7.88 -1.03 -6.97
N SER A 216 7.11 -2.11 -6.98
CA SER A 216 7.64 -3.42 -7.38
C SER A 216 8.12 -3.41 -8.83
N ILE A 217 9.25 -4.07 -9.07
CA ILE A 217 9.82 -4.22 -10.41
C ILE A 217 8.90 -5.05 -11.33
N ASP A 218 8.09 -5.95 -10.79
CA ASP A 218 7.12 -6.72 -11.56
C ASP A 218 5.94 -5.89 -12.07
N CYS A 219 5.56 -4.84 -11.32
CA CYS A 219 4.50 -3.91 -11.73
C CYS A 219 5.02 -2.82 -12.66
N ASN A 220 6.27 -2.40 -12.45
CA ASN A 220 6.95 -1.34 -13.17
C ASN A 220 8.42 -1.76 -13.37
N PRO A 221 8.73 -2.56 -14.41
CA PRO A 221 10.07 -3.06 -14.67
C PRO A 221 11.06 -1.92 -14.97
N GLU A 222 12.34 -2.19 -14.72
CA GLU A 222 13.42 -1.29 -15.10
C GLU A 222 13.93 -1.67 -16.49
N GLY A 223 13.70 -0.81 -17.49
CA GLY A 223 14.10 -1.05 -18.89
C GLY A 223 13.04 -1.79 -19.71
N ASP A 224 13.35 -1.98 -21.00
CA ASP A 224 12.45 -2.54 -22.04
C ASP A 224 12.23 -4.07 -21.93
N GLU A 225 12.15 -4.66 -20.76
CA GLU A 225 11.80 -6.08 -20.64
C GLU A 225 10.27 -6.26 -20.75
N GLU A 226 9.83 -6.81 -21.89
CA GLU A 226 8.47 -7.30 -22.12
C GLU A 226 8.16 -8.44 -21.13
N GLY A 227 7.47 -8.13 -20.02
CA GLY A 227 7.10 -9.16 -19.04
C GLY A 227 6.35 -8.71 -17.80
N GLY A 228 5.97 -7.45 -17.73
CA GLY A 228 5.24 -6.91 -16.56
C GLY A 228 3.81 -7.45 -16.46
N CYS A 229 3.34 -7.70 -15.24
CA CYS A 229 1.96 -8.03 -14.94
C CYS A 229 1.05 -6.83 -15.30
N ALA A 230 0.56 -6.82 -16.53
CA ALA A 230 -0.34 -5.78 -17.01
C ALA A 230 -1.66 -5.86 -16.23
N VAL A 231 -1.82 -4.97 -15.25
CA VAL A 231 -3.15 -4.65 -14.72
C VAL A 231 -3.87 -3.91 -15.86
N PRO A 232 -5.10 -4.30 -16.25
CA PRO A 232 -5.85 -3.58 -17.27
C PRO A 232 -6.31 -2.21 -16.70
N SER A 233 -5.46 -1.24 -16.71
CA SER A 233 -5.78 0.17 -16.57
C SER A 233 -5.13 0.89 -17.75
N ALA A 234 -5.73 1.99 -18.19
CA ALA A 234 -5.35 2.74 -19.39
C ALA A 234 -3.84 2.70 -19.68
N THR A 235 -3.48 2.26 -20.89
CA THR A 235 -2.08 2.06 -21.32
C THR A 235 -1.25 3.29 -20.96
N PRO A 236 -0.21 3.17 -20.12
CA PRO A 236 0.66 4.30 -19.79
C PRO A 236 1.31 4.83 -21.06
N THR A 237 1.35 6.14 -21.23
CA THR A 237 2.09 6.78 -22.32
C THR A 237 3.56 7.00 -22.00
N SER A 238 3.95 6.74 -20.74
CA SER A 238 5.35 6.70 -20.27
C SER A 238 5.43 5.85 -18.98
N ASP A 239 6.50 5.08 -18.84
CA ASP A 239 6.75 4.31 -17.61
C ASP A 239 7.07 5.23 -16.43
N PRO A 240 6.56 4.96 -15.22
CA PRO A 240 6.88 5.74 -14.04
C PRO A 240 8.37 5.63 -13.72
N GLN A 241 9.02 6.77 -13.47
CA GLN A 241 10.41 6.81 -13.01
C GLN A 241 10.44 6.95 -11.49
N PHE A 242 11.19 6.08 -10.84
CA PHE A 242 11.39 6.09 -9.39
C PHE A 242 12.74 6.74 -9.09
N LEU A 243 12.72 7.94 -8.54
CA LEU A 243 13.91 8.75 -8.30
C LEU A 243 14.15 8.91 -6.80
N PRO A 244 15.41 8.79 -6.32
CA PRO A 244 15.74 9.12 -4.93
C PRO A 244 15.30 10.54 -4.57
N TYR A 245 14.74 10.70 -3.35
CA TYR A 245 14.36 11.99 -2.80
C TYR A 245 14.96 12.19 -1.40
N PRO A 246 16.27 12.51 -1.30
CA PRO A 246 16.96 12.57 -0.01
C PRO A 246 16.61 13.81 0.81
N GLU A 247 16.12 14.88 0.18
CA GLU A 247 15.84 16.18 0.82
C GLU A 247 14.37 16.30 1.21
N VAL A 248 13.85 15.33 2.00
CA VAL A 248 12.49 15.41 2.53
C VAL A 248 12.44 16.53 3.57
N PRO A 249 11.48 17.48 3.50
CA PRO A 249 11.34 18.53 4.51
C PRO A 249 11.13 17.93 5.91
N ALA A 250 11.77 18.52 6.92
CA ALA A 250 11.76 17.98 8.28
C ALA A 250 10.33 17.88 8.86
N GLU A 251 9.47 18.84 8.56
CA GLU A 251 8.07 18.84 8.98
C GLU A 251 7.28 17.65 8.39
N VAL A 252 7.59 17.25 7.15
CA VAL A 252 6.97 16.06 6.49
C VAL A 252 7.42 14.77 7.17
N VAL A 253 8.72 14.68 7.50
CA VAL A 253 9.25 13.53 8.24
C VAL A 253 8.63 13.43 9.63
N GLU A 254 8.44 14.56 10.31
CA GLU A 254 7.80 14.60 11.64
C GLU A 254 6.33 14.16 11.57
N ASP A 255 5.56 14.66 10.60
CA ASP A 255 4.17 14.28 10.37
C ASP A 255 4.05 12.79 10.07
N ALA A 256 4.87 12.28 9.15
CA ALA A 256 4.91 10.87 8.82
C ALA A 256 5.30 10.01 10.03
N SER A 257 6.30 10.40 10.80
CA SER A 257 6.72 9.68 12.02
C SER A 257 5.63 9.66 13.09
N ARG A 258 4.85 10.75 13.23
CA ARG A 258 3.66 10.76 14.13
C ARG A 258 2.61 9.76 13.67
N LEU A 259 2.36 9.69 12.35
CA LEU A 259 1.42 8.75 11.76
C LEU A 259 1.88 7.30 11.99
N PHE A 260 3.15 6.97 11.68
CA PHE A 260 3.68 5.62 11.88
C PHE A 260 3.65 5.18 13.34
N ARG A 261 3.94 6.06 14.28
CA ARG A 261 3.76 5.77 15.73
C ARG A 261 2.30 5.49 16.10
N ALA A 262 1.34 6.19 15.47
CA ALA A 262 -0.08 5.99 15.74
C ALA A 262 -0.64 4.71 15.13
N THR A 263 -0.06 4.22 14.02
CA THR A 263 -0.49 3.00 13.33
C THR A 263 0.10 1.73 13.92
N GLY A 264 1.28 1.83 14.54
CA GLY A 264 2.05 0.66 14.98
C GLY A 264 2.58 -0.19 13.83
N PHE A 265 2.82 0.41 12.65
CA PHE A 265 3.43 -0.29 11.52
C PHE A 265 4.91 -0.53 11.76
N ASP A 266 5.34 -1.74 11.46
CA ASP A 266 6.76 -2.12 11.48
C ASP A 266 7.46 -1.72 10.18
N VAL A 267 6.80 -1.97 9.05
CA VAL A 267 7.22 -1.58 7.70
C VAL A 267 6.03 -0.91 7.02
N GLY A 268 6.24 0.16 6.31
CA GLY A 268 5.14 0.77 5.59
C GLY A 268 5.55 2.00 4.79
N ALA A 269 4.59 2.53 4.05
CA ALA A 269 4.81 3.72 3.25
C ALA A 269 3.66 4.72 3.39
N LEU A 270 4.00 6.01 3.24
CA LEU A 270 3.06 7.13 3.20
C LEU A 270 3.27 7.90 1.91
N GLU A 271 2.19 8.23 1.22
CA GLU A 271 2.24 8.97 -0.03
C GLU A 271 1.63 10.35 0.10
N TYR A 272 2.27 11.34 -0.53
CA TYR A 272 1.73 12.68 -0.64
C TYR A 272 2.01 13.30 -2.02
N LEU A 273 1.14 14.24 -2.37
CA LEU A 273 1.30 15.10 -3.55
C LEU A 273 1.74 16.50 -3.12
N ILE A 274 2.51 17.15 -3.97
CA ILE A 274 2.78 18.58 -3.89
C ILE A 274 1.89 19.25 -4.94
N THR A 275 0.96 20.07 -4.48
CA THR A 275 0.03 20.78 -5.36
C THR A 275 0.71 21.99 -6.04
N SER A 276 0.05 22.56 -7.05
CA SER A 276 0.57 23.76 -7.74
C SER A 276 0.70 24.98 -6.83
N ASP A 277 -0.07 25.05 -5.74
CA ASP A 277 0.02 26.03 -4.65
C ASP A 277 0.94 25.60 -3.49
N GLU A 278 1.81 24.60 -3.72
CA GLU A 278 2.83 24.09 -2.81
C GLU A 278 2.33 23.43 -1.52
N ARG A 279 1.02 23.08 -1.42
CA ARG A 279 0.52 22.24 -0.33
C ARG A 279 1.06 20.81 -0.47
N ARG A 280 1.29 20.15 0.67
CA ARG A 280 1.67 18.73 0.75
C ARG A 280 0.49 17.93 1.29
N VAL A 281 -0.23 17.27 0.39
CA VAL A 281 -1.48 16.60 0.69
C VAL A 281 -1.26 15.09 0.74
N PHE A 282 -1.41 14.50 1.91
CA PHE A 282 -1.26 13.06 2.14
C PHE A 282 -2.53 12.32 1.74
N TYR A 283 -2.42 11.19 1.05
CA TYR A 283 -3.61 10.55 0.48
C TYR A 283 -3.62 9.02 0.53
N ASP A 284 -2.49 8.35 0.85
CA ASP A 284 -2.41 6.89 0.87
C ASP A 284 -1.40 6.39 1.90
N ILE A 285 -1.79 5.36 2.67
CA ILE A 285 -0.98 4.69 3.68
C ILE A 285 -0.93 3.21 3.30
N ASN A 286 0.27 2.64 3.26
CA ASN A 286 0.49 1.26 2.91
C ASN A 286 1.27 0.57 4.04
N ALA A 287 0.69 -0.45 4.68
CA ALA A 287 1.39 -1.29 5.66
C ALA A 287 2.27 -2.33 4.96
N ASN A 288 1.94 -2.69 3.72
CA ASN A 288 2.74 -3.59 2.90
C ASN A 288 3.45 -2.79 1.82
N SER A 289 4.74 -2.56 1.99
CA SER A 289 5.54 -1.85 1.00
C SER A 289 6.39 -2.79 0.16
N ASN A 290 6.17 -2.72 -1.17
CA ASN A 290 7.05 -3.32 -2.17
C ASN A 290 8.20 -2.34 -2.45
N LEU A 291 9.22 -2.36 -1.60
CA LEU A 291 10.37 -1.47 -1.66
C LEU A 291 11.02 -1.42 -3.05
N ARG A 292 11.59 -0.27 -3.44
CA ARG A 292 12.31 -0.12 -4.70
C ARG A 292 13.82 -0.22 -4.47
N ARG A 293 14.41 -1.38 -4.83
CA ARG A 293 15.83 -1.68 -4.60
C ARG A 293 16.76 -0.66 -5.27
N SER A 294 16.47 -0.27 -6.52
CA SER A 294 17.30 0.69 -7.26
C SER A 294 17.39 2.05 -6.58
N VAL A 295 16.30 2.52 -5.97
CA VAL A 295 16.30 3.78 -5.21
C VAL A 295 17.16 3.66 -3.96
N GLY A 296 17.02 2.59 -3.18
CA GLY A 296 17.86 2.35 -2.01
C GLY A 296 19.35 2.24 -2.38
N LEU A 297 19.68 1.49 -3.44
CA LEU A 297 21.06 1.36 -3.91
C LEU A 297 21.65 2.72 -4.35
N ALA A 298 20.87 3.57 -5.00
CA ALA A 298 21.29 4.93 -5.33
C ALA A 298 21.54 5.81 -4.09
N MET A 299 20.95 5.45 -2.94
CA MET A 299 21.17 6.07 -1.64
C MET A 299 22.22 5.32 -0.77
N GLY A 300 22.86 4.28 -1.32
CA GLY A 300 23.97 3.58 -0.71
C GLY A 300 23.63 2.35 0.14
N PHE A 301 22.40 1.82 0.06
CA PHE A 301 22.01 0.60 0.79
C PHE A 301 20.95 -0.21 0.05
N ASP A 302 20.84 -1.50 0.37
CA ASP A 302 19.74 -2.34 -0.10
C ASP A 302 18.59 -2.31 0.91
N PRO A 303 17.39 -1.82 0.55
CA PRO A 303 16.26 -1.72 1.47
C PRO A 303 15.76 -3.08 1.95
N PHE A 304 15.85 -4.13 1.14
CA PHE A 304 15.47 -5.49 1.55
C PHE A 304 16.44 -6.08 2.57
N ASP A 305 17.74 -5.76 2.45
CA ASP A 305 18.74 -6.17 3.47
C ASP A 305 18.46 -5.45 4.81
N LYS A 306 17.96 -4.20 4.78
CA LYS A 306 17.54 -3.48 6.00
C LYS A 306 16.31 -4.10 6.66
N VAL A 307 15.31 -4.53 5.88
CA VAL A 307 14.16 -5.26 6.42
C VAL A 307 14.58 -6.62 6.97
N ALA A 308 15.43 -7.37 6.25
CA ALA A 308 15.94 -8.66 6.74
C ALA A 308 16.74 -8.50 8.04
N GLU A 309 17.58 -7.46 8.17
CA GLU A 309 18.29 -7.09 9.41
C GLU A 309 17.31 -6.79 10.56
N TYR A 310 16.24 -6.07 10.27
CA TYR A 310 15.19 -5.81 11.27
C TYR A 310 14.52 -7.10 11.75
N LEU A 311 14.12 -7.97 10.82
CA LEU A 311 13.48 -9.26 11.13
C LEU A 311 14.41 -10.15 11.97
N GLU A 312 15.71 -10.24 11.62
CA GLU A 312 16.72 -10.98 12.39
C GLU A 312 16.82 -10.47 13.83
N ARG A 313 16.78 -9.15 14.05
CA ARG A 313 16.76 -8.57 15.41
C ARG A 313 15.49 -8.95 16.19
N GLN A 314 14.33 -9.00 15.50
CA GLN A 314 13.08 -9.38 16.14
C GLN A 314 13.06 -10.84 16.61
N ILE A 315 13.72 -11.74 15.89
CA ILE A 315 13.87 -13.16 16.28
C ILE A 315 14.77 -13.28 17.54
N SER A 316 15.75 -12.40 17.66
CA SER A 316 16.76 -12.46 18.74
C SER A 316 16.33 -11.73 20.03
N SER A 317 15.18 -11.04 20.02
CA SER A 317 14.66 -10.24 21.14
C SER A 317 13.63 -10.99 21.97
#